data_a744ea731e7f37b838ff0ddfac7bba74
#
_entry.id   a744ea731e7f37b838ff0ddfac7bba74
#
_cell.length_a   1.000
_cell.length_b   1.000
_cell.length_c   1.000
_cell.angle_alpha   90.00
_cell.angle_beta   90.00
_cell.angle_gamma   90.00
#
_symmetry.space_group_name_H-M   'P 1'
#
loop_
_entity.id
_entity.type
_entity.pdbx_description
1 polymer ?
#
loop_
_entity_poly.entity_id
_entity_poly.type
_entity_poly.pdbx_seq_one_letter_code
_entity_poly.pdbx_strand_id
1 'polypeptide(L)'
;MRLRLTLILLPLIAAGALAQERSLSIDADFLTRGEVRHGGLPNVDGESAVSKDYASFILERTLLGMSLAKKNLSAKVTAQHSGTWGSSEGGVLNIYEAWVRMSSPGGLFFKVGRQNLSYDDQRIFGADDWAMTARSHDVLLAGYEGHGQKIHVFGAFNQNVANINGGTYYAGGLQPYKTMGAAWYHIDVPDWHLGASLLLMDAGMQGGEKDKPDERTYHQQLAGTYLSFTPRKWKAEAAYYRQMGKGEQGLPIRAWMASGKVSYTPSGRWSFYSGYDYMSGDKDFATPSSGQIGVIRHSVIKGFSSLYGSHHKFYGAMDFFYVTTYVHGFTPGLQNIFIGGRWSPGKKASFDASYHFLATATELQNAGKPLGHEIELASSYRLSSEAKVSLGFSYMRGTETMVVLKRTDENRQLRWGWIMLTVTPKFFSGKW
;
A
#
# COMPACT_ATOMS: atom_id res chain seq x y z
N MET A 1 37.56 -1.92 22.27
CA MET A 1 37.85 -2.86 21.19
C MET A 1 37.41 -2.20 19.90
N ARG A 2 38.35 -1.68 19.11
CA ARG A 2 38.06 -0.89 17.89
C ARG A 2 37.82 -1.86 16.73
N LEU A 3 36.56 -1.96 16.26
CA LEU A 3 36.22 -2.70 15.04
C LEU A 3 36.68 -1.88 13.82
N ARG A 4 37.71 -2.36 13.11
CA ARG A 4 38.11 -1.80 11.81
C ARG A 4 37.19 -2.40 10.74
N LEU A 5 36.29 -1.58 10.21
CA LEU A 5 35.54 -1.89 8.98
C LEU A 5 36.50 -1.78 7.80
N THR A 6 36.93 -2.90 7.26
CA THR A 6 37.73 -2.94 6.01
C THR A 6 36.75 -2.92 4.84
N LEU A 7 36.64 -1.77 4.18
CA LEU A 7 35.91 -1.63 2.91
C LEU A 7 36.70 -2.41 1.84
N ILE A 8 36.15 -3.52 1.35
CA ILE A 8 36.70 -4.24 0.18
C ILE A 8 36.17 -3.53 -1.07
N LEU A 9 37.01 -2.68 -1.66
CA LEU A 9 36.83 -2.16 -3.02
C LEU A 9 37.20 -3.26 -4.00
N LEU A 10 36.21 -3.88 -4.67
CA LEU A 10 36.46 -4.75 -5.81
C LEU A 10 36.87 -3.90 -7.04
N PRO A 11 37.97 -4.26 -7.75
CA PRO A 11 38.38 -3.55 -8.94
C PRO A 11 37.39 -3.80 -10.10
N LEU A 12 36.90 -2.74 -10.71
CA LEU A 12 36.18 -2.78 -11.98
C LEU A 12 37.20 -3.07 -13.10
N ILE A 13 37.14 -4.27 -13.64
CA ILE A 13 37.94 -4.65 -14.84
C ILE A 13 37.25 -4.00 -16.05
N ALA A 14 38.03 -3.15 -16.73
CA ALA A 14 37.66 -2.56 -18.01
C ALA A 14 37.67 -3.66 -19.11
N ALA A 15 36.50 -4.00 -19.65
CA ALA A 15 36.35 -4.86 -20.82
C ALA A 15 35.69 -4.09 -21.97
N GLY A 16 36.33 -4.18 -23.10
CA GLY A 16 36.05 -3.77 -24.46
C GLY A 16 34.72 -3.08 -24.83
N ALA A 17 34.88 -1.97 -25.53
CA ALA A 17 33.78 -1.18 -26.10
C ALA A 17 33.12 -1.92 -27.26
N LEU A 18 32.10 -2.73 -26.98
CA LEU A 18 31.01 -3.03 -27.91
C LEU A 18 29.98 -1.90 -27.77
N ALA A 19 29.46 -1.41 -28.88
CA ALA A 19 28.42 -0.36 -28.89
C ALA A 19 27.31 -0.72 -27.92
N GLN A 20 27.27 -0.05 -26.78
CA GLN A 20 26.35 -0.35 -25.69
C GLN A 20 25.05 0.38 -25.98
N GLU A 21 23.96 -0.34 -26.27
CA GLU A 21 22.64 0.27 -26.37
C GLU A 21 22.34 1.07 -25.09
N ARG A 22 22.19 2.35 -25.27
CA ARG A 22 21.76 3.28 -24.22
C ARG A 22 20.34 3.73 -24.56
N SER A 23 19.50 3.89 -23.58
CA SER A 23 18.17 4.47 -23.79
C SER A 23 17.90 5.54 -22.73
N LEU A 24 17.27 6.61 -23.19
CA LEU A 24 16.72 7.67 -22.35
C LEU A 24 15.25 7.80 -22.68
N SER A 25 14.40 7.85 -21.65
CA SER A 25 12.99 8.22 -21.82
C SER A 25 12.61 9.33 -20.85
N ILE A 26 11.70 10.19 -21.31
CA ILE A 26 11.03 11.21 -20.50
C ILE A 26 9.54 10.98 -20.70
N ASP A 27 8.85 10.72 -19.61
CA ASP A 27 7.43 10.40 -19.56
C ASP A 27 6.73 11.20 -18.47
N ALA A 28 5.43 11.36 -18.60
CA ALA A 28 4.61 11.94 -17.54
C ALA A 28 3.37 11.08 -17.30
N ASP A 29 2.78 11.25 -16.11
CA ASP A 29 1.47 10.74 -15.74
C ASP A 29 0.68 11.91 -15.13
N PHE A 30 -0.36 12.35 -15.83
CA PHE A 30 -1.31 13.35 -15.37
C PHE A 30 -2.58 12.64 -14.94
N LEU A 31 -2.94 12.80 -13.69
CA LEU A 31 -4.17 12.27 -13.12
C LEU A 31 -4.97 13.41 -12.53
N THR A 32 -6.22 13.53 -12.99
CA THR A 32 -7.20 14.45 -12.39
C THR A 32 -8.43 13.66 -12.01
N ARG A 33 -8.88 13.81 -10.76
CA ARG A 33 -10.03 13.07 -10.20
C ARG A 33 -10.99 14.00 -9.50
N GLY A 34 -12.20 14.15 -10.08
CA GLY A 34 -13.33 14.79 -9.42
C GLY A 34 -14.06 13.79 -8.56
N GLU A 35 -14.38 14.16 -7.34
CA GLU A 35 -15.08 13.33 -6.36
C GLU A 35 -16.30 14.05 -5.78
N VAL A 36 -17.35 13.27 -5.53
CA VAL A 36 -18.51 13.66 -4.74
C VAL A 36 -18.71 12.60 -3.66
N ARG A 37 -18.70 13.00 -2.40
CA ARG A 37 -18.87 12.10 -1.26
C ARG A 37 -20.02 12.56 -0.37
N HIS A 38 -20.83 11.63 0.06
CA HIS A 38 -21.78 11.78 1.14
C HIS A 38 -21.39 10.82 2.26
N GLY A 39 -21.09 11.39 3.43
CA GLY A 39 -20.42 10.63 4.46
C GLY A 39 -18.94 10.51 4.16
N GLY A 40 -18.14 11.44 4.67
CA GLY A 40 -16.70 11.52 4.44
C GLY A 40 -15.90 10.33 4.97
N LEU A 41 -14.60 10.32 4.70
CA LEU A 41 -13.69 9.40 5.37
C LEU A 41 -13.74 9.63 6.89
N PRO A 42 -13.73 8.57 7.70
CA PRO A 42 -13.77 8.71 9.15
C PRO A 42 -12.52 9.44 9.65
N ASN A 43 -12.74 10.42 10.50
CA ASN A 43 -11.64 11.14 11.12
C ASN A 43 -11.06 10.29 12.26
N VAL A 44 -9.74 10.20 12.34
CA VAL A 44 -9.05 9.39 13.34
C VAL A 44 -9.07 10.07 14.70
N ASP A 45 -9.29 11.40 14.72
CA ASP A 45 -9.14 12.26 15.90
C ASP A 45 -10.39 12.39 16.78
N GLY A 46 -11.40 11.61 16.52
CA GLY A 46 -12.55 11.44 17.45
C GLY A 46 -13.69 12.42 17.30
N GLU A 47 -13.64 13.34 16.35
CA GLU A 47 -14.82 14.13 15.94
C GLU A 47 -15.73 13.31 15.04
N SER A 48 -17.03 13.69 14.97
CA SER A 48 -17.99 13.03 14.09
C SER A 48 -17.49 13.06 12.66
N ALA A 49 -17.10 11.90 12.17
CA ALA A 49 -16.35 11.78 10.92
C ALA A 49 -17.23 11.82 9.68
N VAL A 50 -18.52 11.84 9.83
CA VAL A 50 -19.47 11.71 8.73
C VAL A 50 -20.37 12.92 8.70
N SER A 51 -19.99 13.92 7.91
CA SER A 51 -20.90 15.02 7.59
C SER A 51 -22.17 14.49 6.92
N LYS A 52 -23.33 15.08 7.23
CA LYS A 52 -24.58 14.85 6.52
C LYS A 52 -24.59 15.52 5.14
N ASP A 53 -23.61 16.38 4.86
CA ASP A 53 -23.51 17.15 3.63
C ASP A 53 -22.70 16.40 2.57
N TYR A 54 -22.89 16.80 1.31
CA TYR A 54 -22.07 16.33 0.20
C TYR A 54 -20.79 17.14 0.11
N ALA A 55 -19.66 16.45 0.15
CA ALA A 55 -18.36 17.04 -0.20
C ALA A 55 -18.09 16.87 -1.68
N SER A 56 -17.60 17.91 -2.35
CA SER A 56 -17.20 17.88 -3.75
C SER A 56 -15.85 18.55 -3.91
N PHE A 57 -14.91 17.89 -4.59
CA PHE A 57 -13.58 18.43 -4.81
C PHE A 57 -12.91 17.77 -6.03
N ILE A 58 -11.88 18.43 -6.55
CA ILE A 58 -11.08 17.91 -7.64
C ILE A 58 -9.63 17.79 -7.15
N LEU A 59 -9.09 16.59 -7.27
CA LEU A 59 -7.71 16.27 -6.94
C LEU A 59 -6.89 16.15 -8.22
N GLU A 60 -5.62 16.49 -8.14
CA GLU A 60 -4.68 16.29 -9.23
C GLU A 60 -3.38 15.68 -8.74
N ARG A 61 -2.75 14.87 -9.61
CA ARG A 61 -1.39 14.39 -9.48
C ARG A 61 -0.68 14.46 -10.81
N THR A 62 0.52 15.01 -10.81
CA THR A 62 1.40 14.99 -11.98
C THR A 62 2.70 14.31 -11.60
N LEU A 63 3.08 13.27 -12.33
CA LEU A 63 4.42 12.68 -12.29
C LEU A 63 5.18 13.10 -13.54
N LEU A 64 6.42 13.52 -13.38
CA LEU A 64 7.35 13.75 -14.48
C LEU A 64 8.58 12.88 -14.24
N GLY A 65 8.78 11.89 -15.10
CA GLY A 65 9.80 10.87 -14.99
C GLY A 65 10.90 10.99 -16.05
N MET A 66 12.13 10.74 -15.65
CA MET A 66 13.26 10.53 -16.55
C MET A 66 13.91 9.20 -16.19
N SER A 67 14.07 8.31 -17.17
CA SER A 67 14.67 6.99 -17.00
C SER A 67 15.85 6.82 -17.97
N LEU A 68 16.97 6.37 -17.44
CA LEU A 68 18.16 6.00 -18.19
C LEU A 68 18.39 4.50 -18.04
N ALA A 69 18.64 3.80 -19.15
CA ALA A 69 19.11 2.43 -19.13
C ALA A 69 20.37 2.28 -20.01
N LYS A 70 21.31 1.51 -19.50
CA LYS A 70 22.56 1.12 -20.13
C LYS A 70 22.81 -0.33 -19.72
N LYS A 71 23.56 -1.12 -20.47
CA LYS A 71 23.75 -2.57 -20.26
C LYS A 71 23.60 -3.09 -18.82
N ASN A 72 24.33 -2.50 -17.89
CA ASN A 72 24.41 -2.95 -16.48
C ASN A 72 23.90 -1.89 -15.50
N LEU A 73 23.52 -0.71 -15.99
CA LEU A 73 23.14 0.44 -15.17
C LEU A 73 21.78 0.93 -15.61
N SER A 74 20.88 1.15 -14.67
CA SER A 74 19.67 1.92 -14.89
C SER A 74 19.49 2.94 -13.76
N ALA A 75 18.87 4.05 -14.09
CA ALA A 75 18.55 5.10 -13.13
C ALA A 75 17.20 5.70 -13.49
N LYS A 76 16.49 6.18 -12.48
CA LYS A 76 15.21 6.86 -12.65
C LYS A 76 15.10 8.00 -11.65
N VAL A 77 14.56 9.12 -12.11
CA VAL A 77 14.12 10.23 -11.26
C VAL A 77 12.70 10.57 -11.67
N THR A 78 11.81 10.67 -10.69
CA THR A 78 10.40 11.06 -10.90
C THR A 78 10.03 12.12 -9.87
N ALA A 79 9.72 13.32 -10.35
CA ALA A 79 9.09 14.36 -9.55
C ALA A 79 7.57 14.13 -9.50
N GLN A 80 6.96 14.38 -8.36
CA GLN A 80 5.51 14.28 -8.14
C GLN A 80 4.98 15.60 -7.59
N HIS A 81 3.98 16.16 -8.25
CA HIS A 81 3.11 17.19 -7.70
C HIS A 81 1.74 16.59 -7.43
N SER A 82 1.12 16.98 -6.32
CA SER A 82 -0.26 16.63 -5.99
C SER A 82 -0.94 17.79 -5.27
N GLY A 83 -2.21 18.02 -5.57
CA GLY A 83 -2.96 19.12 -4.99
C GLY A 83 -4.46 18.96 -5.16
N THR A 84 -5.17 19.92 -4.58
CA THR A 84 -6.62 20.11 -4.74
C THR A 84 -6.86 21.41 -5.50
N TRP A 85 -7.70 21.38 -6.52
CA TRP A 85 -8.01 22.58 -7.30
C TRP A 85 -8.61 23.68 -6.43
N GLY A 86 -8.12 24.90 -6.60
CA GLY A 86 -8.56 26.06 -5.84
C GLY A 86 -7.97 26.16 -4.42
N SER A 87 -7.14 25.21 -3.99
CA SER A 87 -6.43 25.32 -2.71
C SER A 87 -5.38 26.44 -2.76
N SER A 88 -5.38 27.29 -1.75
CA SER A 88 -4.37 28.35 -1.58
C SER A 88 -2.99 27.81 -1.16
N GLU A 89 -2.91 26.57 -0.70
CA GLU A 89 -1.66 25.93 -0.25
C GLU A 89 -0.75 25.47 -1.40
N GLY A 90 -1.21 25.56 -2.66
CA GLY A 90 -0.38 25.29 -3.85
C GLY A 90 0.01 23.82 -4.06
N GLY A 91 -0.49 22.90 -3.23
CA GLY A 91 -0.18 21.47 -3.32
C GLY A 91 1.19 21.08 -2.78
N VAL A 92 1.56 19.82 -2.97
CA VAL A 92 2.83 19.21 -2.50
C VAL A 92 3.67 18.80 -3.68
N LEU A 93 4.90 19.31 -3.77
CA LEU A 93 5.91 18.88 -4.73
C LEU A 93 6.97 18.06 -3.99
N ASN A 94 7.22 16.83 -4.44
CA ASN A 94 8.24 15.96 -3.86
C ASN A 94 8.93 15.12 -4.95
N ILE A 95 9.98 14.42 -4.56
CA ILE A 95 10.59 13.36 -5.39
C ILE A 95 9.95 12.04 -5.01
N TYR A 96 9.24 11.44 -5.95
CA TYR A 96 8.61 10.13 -5.80
C TYR A 96 9.60 9.00 -5.95
N GLU A 97 10.46 9.06 -6.97
CA GLU A 97 11.54 8.09 -7.18
C GLU A 97 12.86 8.82 -7.51
N ALA A 98 13.97 8.38 -6.95
CA ALA A 98 15.32 8.81 -7.30
C ALA A 98 16.28 7.68 -6.95
N TRP A 99 16.56 6.81 -7.90
CA TRP A 99 17.37 5.62 -7.66
C TRP A 99 18.31 5.27 -8.82
N VAL A 100 19.35 4.53 -8.48
CA VAL A 100 20.24 3.86 -9.42
C VAL A 100 20.25 2.36 -9.13
N ARG A 101 20.25 1.54 -10.19
CA ARG A 101 20.39 0.08 -10.14
C ARG A 101 21.58 -0.34 -10.99
N MET A 102 22.42 -1.20 -10.43
CA MET A 102 23.47 -1.92 -11.14
C MET A 102 23.15 -3.41 -11.14
N SER A 103 23.30 -4.06 -12.30
CA SER A 103 22.96 -5.47 -12.49
C SER A 103 24.10 -6.22 -13.13
N SER A 104 24.28 -7.50 -12.78
CA SER A 104 25.19 -8.41 -13.45
C SER A 104 24.47 -9.26 -14.51
N PRO A 105 25.15 -9.81 -15.50
CA PRO A 105 24.56 -10.75 -16.45
C PRO A 105 23.97 -12.01 -15.79
N GLY A 106 24.48 -12.38 -14.61
CA GLY A 106 24.02 -13.54 -13.84
C GLY A 106 22.80 -13.29 -12.98
N GLY A 107 22.11 -12.13 -13.09
CA GLY A 107 20.88 -11.82 -12.37
C GLY A 107 21.06 -11.17 -10.99
N LEU A 108 22.30 -11.03 -10.51
CA LEU A 108 22.56 -10.26 -9.28
C LEU A 108 22.44 -8.76 -9.56
N PHE A 109 21.89 -8.03 -8.60
CA PHE A 109 21.80 -6.57 -8.69
C PHE A 109 21.83 -5.91 -7.31
N PHE A 110 22.11 -4.63 -7.31
CA PHE A 110 21.79 -3.74 -6.21
C PHE A 110 21.12 -2.46 -6.73
N LYS A 111 20.23 -1.90 -5.93
CA LYS A 111 19.45 -0.70 -6.22
C LYS A 111 19.45 0.18 -4.99
N VAL A 112 19.79 1.44 -5.13
CA VAL A 112 19.87 2.38 -4.01
C VAL A 112 19.15 3.67 -4.32
N GLY A 113 18.49 4.23 -3.33
CA GLY A 113 17.79 5.51 -3.39
C GLY A 113 16.29 5.36 -3.13
N ARG A 114 15.56 6.44 -3.38
CA ARG A 114 14.11 6.51 -3.20
C ARG A 114 13.42 5.71 -4.28
N GLN A 115 12.65 4.72 -3.88
CA GLN A 115 12.02 3.78 -4.79
C GLN A 115 10.74 3.20 -4.22
N ASN A 116 9.85 2.79 -5.12
CA ASN A 116 8.69 2.02 -4.80
C ASN A 116 9.08 0.59 -4.41
N LEU A 117 8.44 0.06 -3.37
CA LEU A 117 8.48 -1.34 -2.99
C LEU A 117 7.09 -1.94 -3.23
N SER A 118 7.01 -2.92 -4.13
CA SER A 118 5.76 -3.56 -4.50
C SER A 118 5.98 -5.06 -4.62
N TYR A 119 5.39 -5.83 -3.70
CA TYR A 119 5.57 -7.27 -3.61
C TYR A 119 4.22 -7.98 -3.56
N ASP A 120 4.17 -9.16 -4.17
CA ASP A 120 3.01 -10.07 -4.17
C ASP A 120 1.70 -9.37 -4.62
N ASP A 121 0.64 -9.46 -3.84
CA ASP A 121 -0.63 -8.76 -4.09
C ASP A 121 -0.64 -7.31 -3.59
N GLN A 122 0.47 -6.83 -3.01
CA GLN A 122 0.65 -5.49 -2.45
C GLN A 122 -0.08 -5.24 -1.12
N ARG A 123 -0.39 -6.28 -0.34
CA ARG A 123 -1.01 -6.11 0.97
C ARG A 123 -0.10 -5.54 2.04
N ILE A 124 1.21 -5.80 1.93
CA ILE A 124 2.22 -5.38 2.91
C ILE A 124 3.13 -4.28 2.35
N PHE A 125 3.61 -4.46 1.13
CA PHE A 125 4.36 -3.45 0.38
C PHE A 125 3.67 -3.19 -0.95
N GLY A 126 3.24 -1.95 -1.16
CA GLY A 126 2.56 -1.53 -2.37
C GLY A 126 2.82 -0.07 -2.74
N ALA A 127 2.65 0.24 -4.02
CA ALA A 127 2.86 1.58 -4.58
C ALA A 127 1.83 2.60 -4.09
N ASP A 128 0.65 2.12 -3.74
CA ASP A 128 -0.50 2.95 -3.39
C ASP A 128 -0.86 3.97 -4.49
N ASP A 129 -0.87 3.50 -5.75
CA ASP A 129 -1.05 4.33 -6.95
C ASP A 129 -2.39 5.07 -7.03
N TRP A 130 -3.37 4.64 -6.25
CA TRP A 130 -4.64 5.32 -6.10
C TRP A 130 -4.53 6.63 -5.32
N ALA A 131 -3.66 6.68 -4.32
CA ALA A 131 -3.43 7.87 -3.53
C ALA A 131 -2.82 8.99 -4.38
N MET A 132 -3.15 10.24 -4.08
CA MET A 132 -2.55 11.39 -4.77
C MET A 132 -1.05 11.50 -4.48
N THR A 133 -0.61 11.03 -3.31
CA THR A 133 0.80 10.87 -2.96
C THR A 133 1.13 9.39 -2.96
N ALA A 134 1.68 8.89 -4.06
CA ALA A 134 2.10 7.49 -4.15
C ALA A 134 3.26 7.17 -3.18
N ARG A 135 3.33 5.92 -2.73
CA ARG A 135 4.26 5.50 -1.67
C ARG A 135 5.64 5.15 -2.21
N SER A 136 6.66 5.65 -1.53
CA SER A 136 8.06 5.30 -1.79
C SER A 136 8.85 5.12 -0.49
N HIS A 137 10.03 4.51 -0.60
CA HIS A 137 10.94 4.20 0.49
C HIS A 137 12.38 4.55 0.10
N ASP A 138 13.15 5.11 1.03
CA ASP A 138 14.59 5.34 0.85
C ASP A 138 15.33 4.09 1.31
N VAL A 139 15.79 3.25 0.36
CA VAL A 139 16.33 1.92 0.67
C VAL A 139 17.57 1.59 -0.15
N LEU A 140 18.42 0.75 0.44
CA LEU A 140 19.41 -0.06 -0.27
C LEU A 140 18.84 -1.47 -0.43
N LEU A 141 18.69 -1.91 -1.68
CA LEU A 141 18.17 -3.22 -2.04
C LEU A 141 19.25 -3.97 -2.82
N ALA A 142 19.54 -5.19 -2.39
CA ALA A 142 20.35 -6.17 -3.11
C ALA A 142 19.49 -7.37 -3.44
N GLY A 143 19.70 -7.97 -4.61
CA GLY A 143 18.89 -9.12 -4.99
C GLY A 143 19.45 -9.94 -6.12
N TYR A 144 18.74 -11.01 -6.38
CA TYR A 144 18.94 -11.92 -7.50
C TYR A 144 17.58 -12.14 -8.21
N GLU A 145 17.60 -12.07 -9.53
CA GLU A 145 16.44 -12.38 -10.37
C GLU A 145 16.89 -13.29 -11.52
N GLY A 146 16.43 -14.53 -11.53
CA GLY A 146 16.78 -15.50 -12.56
C GLY A 146 16.21 -16.90 -12.30
N HIS A 147 16.10 -17.71 -13.34
CA HIS A 147 15.66 -19.11 -13.27
C HIS A 147 14.33 -19.34 -12.52
N GLY A 148 13.36 -18.42 -12.71
CA GLY A 148 12.07 -18.47 -12.02
C GLY A 148 12.12 -18.12 -10.55
N GLN A 149 13.25 -17.62 -10.04
CA GLN A 149 13.43 -17.23 -8.65
C GLN A 149 13.80 -15.75 -8.52
N LYS A 150 13.34 -15.12 -7.44
CA LYS A 150 13.71 -13.76 -7.06
C LYS A 150 14.01 -13.74 -5.56
N ILE A 151 15.13 -13.15 -5.20
CA ILE A 151 15.55 -12.95 -3.81
C ILE A 151 15.88 -11.47 -3.66
N HIS A 152 15.15 -10.76 -2.83
CA HIS A 152 15.41 -9.36 -2.50
C HIS A 152 15.68 -9.22 -1.01
N VAL A 153 16.77 -8.55 -0.67
CA VAL A 153 17.09 -8.16 0.71
C VAL A 153 17.30 -6.66 0.70
N PHE A 154 16.62 -5.95 1.58
CA PHE A 154 16.72 -4.50 1.62
C PHE A 154 16.71 -3.95 3.04
N GLY A 155 17.33 -2.78 3.18
CA GLY A 155 17.38 -2.02 4.39
C GLY A 155 17.06 -0.56 4.16
N ALA A 156 16.36 0.04 5.11
CA ALA A 156 15.99 1.45 5.14
C ALA A 156 16.39 2.08 6.47
N PHE A 157 16.73 3.35 6.41
CA PHE A 157 17.01 4.18 7.58
C PHE A 157 16.36 5.54 7.36
N ASN A 158 15.40 5.89 8.20
CA ASN A 158 14.70 7.16 8.13
C ASN A 158 15.18 8.11 9.22
N GLN A 159 15.43 9.34 8.82
CA GLN A 159 15.74 10.44 9.71
C GLN A 159 15.16 11.72 9.12
N ASN A 160 14.38 12.45 9.89
CA ASN A 160 13.68 13.65 9.39
C ASN A 160 14.60 14.85 9.16
N VAL A 161 15.78 14.86 9.77
CA VAL A 161 16.80 15.88 9.57
C VAL A 161 18.20 15.27 9.70
N ALA A 162 19.22 15.92 9.14
CA ALA A 162 20.62 15.56 9.40
C ALA A 162 20.97 15.90 10.86
N ASN A 163 21.06 14.89 11.72
CA ASN A 163 21.40 15.07 13.12
C ASN A 163 22.87 14.71 13.36
N ILE A 164 23.75 15.68 13.17
CA ILE A 164 25.20 15.51 13.30
C ILE A 164 25.66 15.44 14.77
N ASN A 165 24.84 15.89 15.69
CA ASN A 165 25.18 15.92 17.13
C ASN A 165 24.68 14.66 17.86
N GLY A 166 23.96 13.77 17.17
CA GLY A 166 23.35 12.59 17.76
C GLY A 166 22.11 12.91 18.62
N GLY A 167 21.70 11.94 19.43
CA GLY A 167 20.53 12.05 20.30
C GLY A 167 19.32 11.30 19.78
N THR A 168 18.24 11.36 20.55
CA THR A 168 16.97 10.72 20.24
C THR A 168 16.15 11.57 19.29
N TYR A 169 15.53 10.97 18.28
CA TYR A 169 14.64 11.62 17.36
C TYR A 169 13.43 10.76 17.04
N TYR A 170 12.32 11.39 16.72
CA TYR A 170 11.14 10.72 16.20
C TYR A 170 11.16 10.76 14.68
N ALA A 171 11.09 9.60 14.03
CA ALA A 171 11.11 9.50 12.56
C ALA A 171 9.77 9.99 11.99
N GLY A 172 9.65 11.28 11.80
CA GLY A 172 8.55 11.90 11.06
C GLY A 172 8.94 12.03 9.59
N GLY A 173 8.42 11.21 8.72
CA GLY A 173 8.78 11.27 7.30
C GLY A 173 7.74 10.57 6.46
N LEU A 174 8.10 10.21 5.22
CA LEU A 174 7.25 9.47 4.29
C LEU A 174 6.75 8.14 4.86
N GLN A 175 7.54 7.52 5.75
CA GLN A 175 7.22 6.24 6.38
C GLN A 175 7.50 6.32 7.89
N PRO A 176 6.68 5.67 8.71
CA PRO A 176 6.74 5.83 10.17
C PRO A 176 7.88 5.07 10.85
N TYR A 177 8.62 4.21 10.15
CA TYR A 177 9.74 3.48 10.76
C TYR A 177 11.01 4.34 10.87
N LYS A 178 11.80 4.11 11.89
CA LYS A 178 13.16 4.62 12.06
C LYS A 178 14.18 3.79 11.27
N THR A 179 14.04 2.48 11.36
CA THR A 179 14.84 1.50 10.61
C THR A 179 13.91 0.43 10.05
N MET A 180 14.28 -0.15 8.92
CA MET A 180 13.59 -1.33 8.39
C MET A 180 14.59 -2.25 7.70
N GLY A 181 14.52 -3.54 7.98
CA GLY A 181 15.17 -4.60 7.24
C GLY A 181 14.13 -5.60 6.76
N ALA A 182 14.25 -6.07 5.51
CA ALA A 182 13.36 -7.09 5.00
C ALA A 182 14.06 -8.02 3.99
N ALA A 183 13.52 -9.24 3.90
CA ALA A 183 13.90 -10.24 2.91
C ALA A 183 12.63 -10.79 2.26
N TRP A 184 12.62 -10.80 0.93
CA TRP A 184 11.55 -11.39 0.13
C TRP A 184 12.13 -12.41 -0.83
N TYR A 185 11.53 -13.60 -0.84
CA TYR A 185 11.84 -14.67 -1.76
C TYR A 185 10.60 -15.01 -2.57
N HIS A 186 10.75 -15.21 -3.87
CA HIS A 186 9.68 -15.66 -4.76
C HIS A 186 10.19 -16.75 -5.68
N ILE A 187 9.36 -17.75 -5.93
CA ILE A 187 9.61 -18.79 -6.89
C ILE A 187 8.36 -19.00 -7.78
N ASP A 188 8.59 -19.05 -9.08
CA ASP A 188 7.62 -19.52 -10.07
C ASP A 188 7.94 -20.98 -10.43
N VAL A 189 6.95 -21.88 -10.33
CA VAL A 189 7.01 -23.27 -10.73
C VAL A 189 6.02 -23.48 -11.89
N PRO A 190 6.44 -23.20 -13.16
CA PRO A 190 5.54 -23.16 -14.32
C PRO A 190 4.77 -24.48 -14.55
N ASP A 191 5.42 -25.63 -14.38
CA ASP A 191 4.81 -26.93 -14.59
C ASP A 191 3.64 -27.20 -13.64
N TRP A 192 3.65 -26.58 -12.48
CA TRP A 192 2.58 -26.67 -11.49
C TRP A 192 1.64 -25.47 -11.51
N HIS A 193 1.88 -24.50 -12.39
CA HIS A 193 1.15 -23.22 -12.41
C HIS A 193 1.15 -22.50 -11.07
N LEU A 194 2.20 -22.68 -10.28
CA LEU A 194 2.33 -22.21 -8.90
C LEU A 194 3.38 -21.11 -8.81
N GLY A 195 3.01 -19.99 -8.17
CA GLY A 195 3.91 -18.99 -7.64
C GLY A 195 3.84 -18.99 -6.11
N ALA A 196 4.97 -18.88 -5.44
CA ALA A 196 5.04 -18.85 -3.99
C ALA A 196 6.06 -17.79 -3.52
N SER A 197 5.70 -17.05 -2.48
CA SER A 197 6.60 -16.05 -1.87
C SER A 197 6.66 -16.23 -0.36
N LEU A 198 7.82 -15.85 0.18
CA LEU A 198 8.06 -15.67 1.62
C LEU A 198 8.53 -14.23 1.85
N LEU A 199 7.95 -13.55 2.82
CA LEU A 199 8.34 -12.22 3.27
C LEU A 199 8.68 -12.25 4.76
N LEU A 200 9.86 -11.72 5.08
CA LEU A 200 10.31 -11.46 6.44
C LEU A 200 10.65 -9.98 6.57
N MET A 201 10.23 -9.33 7.64
CA MET A 201 10.49 -7.91 7.89
C MET A 201 10.69 -7.65 9.38
N ASP A 202 11.58 -6.72 9.68
CA ASP A 202 11.75 -6.08 10.99
C ASP A 202 11.74 -4.57 10.79
N ALA A 203 10.87 -3.86 11.50
CA ALA A 203 10.77 -2.40 11.48
C ALA A 203 10.97 -1.84 12.90
N GLY A 204 12.00 -1.03 13.07
CA GLY A 204 12.27 -0.30 14.29
C GLY A 204 11.43 0.98 14.36
N MET A 205 10.56 1.07 15.35
CA MET A 205 9.70 2.22 15.63
C MET A 205 10.26 3.00 16.81
N GLN A 206 10.31 4.33 16.69
CA GLN A 206 10.73 5.18 17.80
C GLN A 206 9.65 5.15 18.88
N GLY A 207 10.06 4.87 20.10
CA GLY A 207 9.18 4.94 21.27
C GLY A 207 8.91 6.37 21.71
N GLY A 208 7.86 6.56 22.52
CA GLY A 208 7.42 7.86 22.99
C GLY A 208 6.47 8.57 22.01
N GLU A 209 6.25 9.84 22.23
CA GLU A 209 5.44 10.71 21.39
C GLU A 209 6.32 11.55 20.46
N LYS A 210 5.74 12.08 19.38
CA LYS A 210 6.44 12.88 18.38
C LYS A 210 7.26 14.04 19.00
N ASP A 211 6.70 14.69 20.00
CA ASP A 211 7.34 15.83 20.67
C ASP A 211 8.15 15.43 21.91
N LYS A 212 8.03 14.18 22.34
CA LYS A 212 8.73 13.60 23.50
C LYS A 212 9.17 12.17 23.20
N PRO A 213 10.11 11.97 22.24
CA PRO A 213 10.63 10.64 21.95
C PRO A 213 11.36 10.08 23.18
N ASP A 214 11.12 8.81 23.48
CA ASP A 214 11.91 8.11 24.50
C ASP A 214 13.24 7.60 23.89
N GLU A 215 14.14 7.08 24.71
CA GLU A 215 15.44 6.57 24.25
C GLU A 215 15.34 5.18 23.59
N ARG A 216 14.15 4.60 23.50
CA ARG A 216 13.94 3.23 23.06
C ARG A 216 13.47 3.17 21.61
N THR A 217 13.97 2.19 20.90
CA THR A 217 13.45 1.76 19.60
C THR A 217 12.79 0.40 19.80
N TYR A 218 11.52 0.29 19.46
CA TYR A 218 10.78 -0.95 19.55
C TYR A 218 10.71 -1.61 18.17
N HIS A 219 10.88 -2.92 18.11
CA HIS A 219 10.93 -3.67 16.88
C HIS A 219 9.63 -4.42 16.63
N GLN A 220 8.94 -4.05 15.54
CA GLN A 220 7.80 -4.77 15.00
C GLN A 220 8.26 -5.68 13.87
N GLN A 221 7.92 -6.96 13.97
CA GLN A 221 8.32 -7.97 13.02
C GLN A 221 7.11 -8.51 12.24
N LEU A 222 7.35 -8.92 11.01
CA LEU A 222 6.37 -9.58 10.16
C LEU A 222 7.01 -10.77 9.47
N ALA A 223 6.30 -11.90 9.45
CA ALA A 223 6.61 -13.05 8.63
C ALA A 223 5.35 -13.52 7.92
N GLY A 224 5.46 -13.88 6.64
CA GLY A 224 4.30 -14.38 5.91
C GLY A 224 4.61 -14.91 4.53
N THR A 225 3.57 -15.43 3.90
CA THR A 225 3.63 -16.09 2.59
C THR A 225 2.48 -15.65 1.72
N TYR A 226 2.75 -15.63 0.42
CA TYR A 226 1.74 -15.46 -0.62
C TYR A 226 1.87 -16.61 -1.62
N LEU A 227 0.73 -17.15 -2.03
CA LEU A 227 0.62 -18.25 -2.99
C LEU A 227 -0.30 -17.84 -4.14
N SER A 228 0.07 -18.18 -5.35
CA SER A 228 -0.77 -18.03 -6.54
C SER A 228 -0.76 -19.32 -7.34
N PHE A 229 -1.95 -19.81 -7.72
CA PHE A 229 -2.14 -20.97 -8.55
C PHE A 229 -2.99 -20.59 -9.76
N THR A 230 -2.45 -20.74 -10.97
CA THR A 230 -3.03 -20.17 -12.21
C THR A 230 -3.27 -21.22 -13.31
N PRO A 231 -4.06 -22.30 -13.07
CA PRO A 231 -4.32 -23.31 -14.08
C PRO A 231 -5.37 -22.81 -15.08
N ARG A 232 -5.01 -22.74 -16.36
CA ARG A 232 -5.92 -22.39 -17.48
C ARG A 232 -6.74 -21.11 -17.24
N LYS A 233 -8.04 -21.26 -16.94
CA LYS A 233 -9.02 -20.17 -16.74
C LYS A 233 -9.21 -19.76 -15.30
N TRP A 234 -8.56 -20.43 -14.36
CA TRP A 234 -8.67 -20.21 -12.94
C TRP A 234 -7.44 -19.51 -12.39
N LYS A 235 -7.64 -18.68 -11.39
CA LYS A 235 -6.57 -18.16 -10.54
C LYS A 235 -7.03 -18.26 -9.08
N ALA A 236 -6.28 -18.96 -8.27
CA ALA A 236 -6.45 -18.96 -6.82
C ALA A 236 -5.27 -18.24 -6.18
N GLU A 237 -5.55 -17.40 -5.21
CA GLU A 237 -4.57 -16.60 -4.47
C GLU A 237 -4.81 -16.81 -2.97
N ALA A 238 -3.74 -16.95 -2.20
CA ALA A 238 -3.83 -17.03 -0.75
C ALA A 238 -2.66 -16.28 -0.12
N ALA A 239 -2.90 -15.60 0.99
CA ALA A 239 -1.87 -14.93 1.77
C ALA A 239 -2.08 -15.19 3.26
N TYR A 240 -0.98 -15.33 3.99
CA TYR A 240 -0.96 -15.37 5.44
C TYR A 240 0.22 -14.56 5.96
N TYR A 241 -0.05 -13.63 6.87
CA TYR A 241 0.98 -12.82 7.51
C TYR A 241 0.76 -12.77 9.01
N ARG A 242 1.86 -12.87 9.76
CA ARG A 242 1.89 -12.75 11.21
C ARG A 242 2.77 -11.58 11.63
N GLN A 243 2.26 -10.75 12.53
CA GLN A 243 3.00 -9.67 13.19
C GLN A 243 3.33 -10.06 14.62
N MET A 244 4.54 -9.72 15.04
CA MET A 244 5.10 -10.02 16.35
C MET A 244 6.06 -8.91 16.77
N GLY A 245 6.72 -9.08 17.92
CA GLY A 245 7.62 -8.07 18.49
C GLY A 245 6.87 -7.07 19.36
N LYS A 246 7.19 -5.78 19.25
CA LYS A 246 6.63 -4.71 20.08
C LYS A 246 6.21 -3.51 19.26
N GLY A 247 5.06 -2.93 19.56
CA GLY A 247 4.61 -1.65 19.02
C GLY A 247 5.31 -0.45 19.65
N GLU A 248 4.99 0.74 19.17
CA GLU A 248 5.62 2.03 19.57
C GLU A 248 5.57 2.29 21.10
N GLN A 249 4.58 1.75 21.79
CA GLN A 249 4.44 1.87 23.25
C GLN A 249 5.10 0.72 24.02
N GLY A 250 5.89 -0.13 23.35
CA GLY A 250 6.55 -1.29 23.95
C GLY A 250 5.63 -2.48 24.24
N LEU A 251 4.36 -2.41 23.85
CA LEU A 251 3.40 -3.51 24.01
C LEU A 251 3.69 -4.64 23.02
N PRO A 252 3.66 -5.91 23.47
CA PRO A 252 3.82 -7.06 22.59
C PRO A 252 2.76 -7.10 21.49
N ILE A 253 3.14 -7.49 20.26
CA ILE A 253 2.24 -7.69 19.13
C ILE A 253 2.05 -9.19 18.92
N ARG A 254 0.78 -9.62 18.73
CA ARG A 254 0.36 -10.99 18.38
C ARG A 254 -0.78 -10.95 17.38
N ALA A 255 -0.54 -10.34 16.24
CA ALA A 255 -1.53 -10.11 15.20
C ALA A 255 -1.28 -11.00 13.99
N TRP A 256 -2.33 -11.27 13.21
CA TRP A 256 -2.24 -12.05 11.98
C TRP A 256 -3.34 -11.71 11.00
N MET A 257 -3.09 -11.98 9.75
CA MET A 257 -4.10 -11.93 8.70
C MET A 257 -4.05 -13.16 7.82
N ALA A 258 -5.19 -13.49 7.22
CA ALA A 258 -5.30 -14.47 6.16
C ALA A 258 -6.22 -13.96 5.06
N SER A 259 -5.92 -14.27 3.81
CA SER A 259 -6.80 -13.98 2.68
C SER A 259 -6.82 -15.14 1.70
N GLY A 260 -7.97 -15.31 1.03
CA GLY A 260 -8.14 -16.24 -0.07
C GLY A 260 -9.02 -15.63 -1.14
N LYS A 261 -8.62 -15.77 -2.41
CA LYS A 261 -9.37 -15.29 -3.57
C LYS A 261 -9.31 -16.32 -4.68
N VAL A 262 -10.46 -16.58 -5.30
CA VAL A 262 -10.56 -17.41 -6.50
C VAL A 262 -11.14 -16.56 -7.61
N SER A 263 -10.54 -16.62 -8.79
CA SER A 263 -10.98 -15.94 -9.99
C SER A 263 -11.18 -16.94 -11.12
N TYR A 264 -12.21 -16.74 -11.94
CA TYR A 264 -12.52 -17.53 -13.10
C TYR A 264 -12.71 -16.62 -14.33
N THR A 265 -11.93 -16.86 -15.37
CA THR A 265 -11.96 -16.09 -16.63
C THR A 265 -12.37 -17.02 -17.78
N PRO A 266 -13.69 -17.23 -17.99
CA PRO A 266 -14.19 -18.13 -19.03
C PRO A 266 -13.79 -17.71 -20.44
N SER A 267 -13.67 -16.41 -20.65
CA SER A 267 -13.27 -15.80 -21.92
C SER A 267 -12.50 -14.51 -21.67
N GLY A 268 -11.82 -13.97 -22.67
CA GLY A 268 -11.14 -12.66 -22.55
C GLY A 268 -12.07 -11.47 -22.30
N ARG A 269 -13.39 -11.68 -22.29
CA ARG A 269 -14.40 -10.62 -22.05
C ARG A 269 -14.95 -10.64 -20.63
N TRP A 270 -14.92 -11.78 -19.93
CA TRP A 270 -15.53 -11.95 -18.63
C TRP A 270 -14.53 -12.50 -17.62
N SER A 271 -14.51 -11.93 -16.45
CA SER A 271 -13.79 -12.45 -15.29
C SER A 271 -14.69 -12.33 -14.06
N PHE A 272 -14.77 -13.37 -13.25
CA PHE A 272 -15.52 -13.40 -12.00
C PHE A 272 -14.55 -13.74 -10.88
N TYR A 273 -14.80 -13.21 -9.69
CA TYR A 273 -13.99 -13.52 -8.51
C TYR A 273 -14.82 -13.52 -7.24
N SER A 274 -14.35 -14.26 -6.27
CA SER A 274 -14.87 -14.22 -4.91
C SER A 274 -13.73 -14.49 -3.93
N GLY A 275 -13.85 -13.99 -2.72
CA GLY A 275 -12.81 -14.19 -1.72
C GLY A 275 -13.24 -13.79 -0.33
N TYR A 276 -12.30 -14.00 0.59
CA TYR A 276 -12.43 -13.68 1.99
C TYR A 276 -11.10 -13.16 2.54
N ASP A 277 -11.18 -12.04 3.25
CA ASP A 277 -10.07 -11.47 4.00
C ASP A 277 -10.41 -11.46 5.49
N TYR A 278 -9.43 -11.81 6.31
CA TYR A 278 -9.52 -11.76 7.76
C TYR A 278 -8.28 -11.06 8.32
N MET A 279 -8.49 -10.01 9.08
CA MET A 279 -7.46 -9.35 9.89
C MET A 279 -7.84 -9.50 11.37
N SER A 280 -6.94 -10.06 12.17
CA SER A 280 -7.16 -10.23 13.61
C SER A 280 -7.38 -8.90 14.31
N GLY A 281 -8.09 -8.92 15.43
CA GLY A 281 -8.45 -7.74 16.20
C GLY A 281 -8.33 -7.94 17.71
N ASP A 282 -8.39 -6.84 18.42
CA ASP A 282 -8.42 -6.78 19.88
C ASP A 282 -9.85 -6.99 20.34
N LYS A 283 -10.03 -7.87 21.33
CA LYS A 283 -11.31 -8.08 22.00
C LYS A 283 -11.65 -6.89 22.88
N ASP A 284 -12.95 -6.75 23.15
CA ASP A 284 -13.46 -5.71 24.07
C ASP A 284 -13.04 -4.29 23.64
N PHE A 285 -12.85 -4.09 22.33
CA PHE A 285 -12.58 -2.78 21.77
C PHE A 285 -13.76 -1.87 22.07
N ALA A 286 -13.54 -0.87 22.94
CA ALA A 286 -14.54 0.15 23.25
C ALA A 286 -14.23 1.41 22.45
N THR A 287 -15.21 1.87 21.68
CA THR A 287 -15.15 3.24 21.16
C THR A 287 -15.53 4.18 22.29
N PRO A 288 -14.71 5.20 22.59
CA PRO A 288 -15.04 6.13 23.65
C PRO A 288 -16.38 6.83 23.34
N SER A 289 -17.33 6.77 24.26
CA SER A 289 -18.48 7.66 24.26
C SER A 289 -18.01 9.04 24.71
N SER A 290 -18.40 10.09 23.99
CA SER A 290 -18.18 11.49 24.36
C SER A 290 -16.73 11.94 24.64
N GLY A 291 -15.90 12.03 23.60
CA GLY A 291 -14.67 12.84 23.64
C GLY A 291 -13.52 12.35 24.54
N GLN A 292 -13.72 11.37 25.38
CA GLN A 292 -12.65 10.73 26.14
C GLN A 292 -12.18 9.47 25.39
N ILE A 293 -10.91 9.43 25.04
CA ILE A 293 -10.26 8.20 24.60
C ILE A 293 -10.27 7.23 25.77
N GLY A 294 -11.18 6.28 25.75
CA GLY A 294 -11.22 5.21 26.76
C GLY A 294 -9.87 4.48 26.71
N VAL A 295 -9.12 4.56 27.79
CA VAL A 295 -7.86 3.85 27.91
C VAL A 295 -8.17 2.37 28.03
N ILE A 296 -8.27 1.67 26.91
CA ILE A 296 -8.32 0.22 26.89
C ILE A 296 -6.91 -0.24 27.30
N ARG A 297 -6.75 -0.71 28.53
CA ARG A 297 -5.49 -1.27 29.03
C ARG A 297 -5.32 -2.71 28.54
N HIS A 298 -5.12 -2.89 27.25
CA HIS A 298 -4.66 -4.17 26.74
C HIS A 298 -3.15 -4.30 26.97
N SER A 299 -2.71 -5.47 27.41
CA SER A 299 -1.30 -5.80 27.59
C SER A 299 -0.65 -6.33 26.31
N VAL A 300 -1.43 -6.58 25.25
CA VAL A 300 -0.98 -7.17 23.98
C VAL A 300 -1.80 -6.60 22.85
N ILE A 301 -1.16 -6.17 21.76
CA ILE A 301 -1.79 -5.75 20.50
C ILE A 301 -2.11 -7.00 19.68
N LYS A 302 -3.37 -7.23 19.37
CA LYS A 302 -3.85 -8.35 18.50
C LYS A 302 -4.40 -7.84 17.18
N GLY A 303 -4.58 -6.54 17.02
CA GLY A 303 -5.01 -5.91 15.79
C GLY A 303 -3.92 -5.96 14.71
N PHE A 304 -4.28 -6.52 13.54
CA PHE A 304 -3.37 -6.56 12.39
C PHE A 304 -3.32 -5.20 11.68
N SER A 305 -2.13 -4.75 11.34
CA SER A 305 -1.89 -3.53 10.55
C SER A 305 -1.42 -3.88 9.15
N SER A 306 -2.02 -3.28 8.13
CA SER A 306 -1.64 -3.48 6.71
C SER A 306 -0.32 -2.79 6.32
N LEU A 307 0.34 -2.10 7.24
CA LEU A 307 1.65 -1.45 7.10
C LEU A 307 1.74 -0.56 5.86
N TYR A 308 2.53 -0.97 4.86
CA TYR A 308 2.89 -0.19 3.68
C TYR A 308 2.15 -0.67 2.42
N GLY A 309 1.02 -1.36 2.57
CA GLY A 309 0.23 -1.91 1.48
C GLY A 309 -0.52 -0.87 0.64
N SER A 310 -0.97 -1.27 -0.55
CA SER A 310 -1.90 -0.50 -1.39
C SER A 310 -3.34 -0.72 -0.92
N HIS A 311 -3.74 0.07 0.04
CA HIS A 311 -4.95 -0.18 0.82
C HIS A 311 -6.24 -0.11 -0.01
N HIS A 312 -6.34 0.83 -0.95
CA HIS A 312 -7.50 0.95 -1.84
C HIS A 312 -7.78 -0.29 -2.72
N LYS A 313 -6.83 -1.23 -2.84
CA LYS A 313 -7.04 -2.49 -3.56
C LYS A 313 -7.92 -3.49 -2.81
N PHE A 314 -8.16 -3.27 -1.53
CA PHE A 314 -8.74 -4.25 -0.60
C PHE A 314 -9.79 -3.60 0.30
N TYR A 315 -10.70 -4.39 0.83
CA TYR A 315 -11.61 -4.03 1.92
C TYR A 315 -12.68 -2.98 1.58
N GLY A 316 -13.08 -2.91 0.31
CA GLY A 316 -14.07 -1.95 -0.20
C GLY A 316 -13.42 -0.68 -0.77
N ALA A 317 -14.01 -0.15 -1.86
CA ALA A 317 -13.45 1.01 -2.58
C ALA A 317 -13.65 2.33 -1.87
N MET A 318 -14.59 2.41 -0.92
CA MET A 318 -14.78 3.63 -0.11
C MET A 318 -13.67 3.85 0.90
N ASP A 319 -12.76 2.89 1.11
CA ASP A 319 -11.67 2.93 2.09
C ASP A 319 -12.14 3.16 3.53
N PHE A 320 -13.40 2.87 3.82
CA PHE A 320 -14.06 3.28 5.05
C PHE A 320 -13.61 2.46 6.26
N PHE A 321 -13.21 1.21 6.07
CA PHE A 321 -12.84 0.30 7.16
C PHE A 321 -11.39 -0.13 7.17
N TYR A 322 -10.64 0.13 6.12
CA TYR A 322 -9.24 -0.25 6.09
C TYR A 322 -8.42 0.51 7.15
N VAL A 323 -8.73 1.77 7.38
CA VAL A 323 -8.28 2.52 8.55
C VAL A 323 -9.37 2.38 9.61
N THR A 324 -9.40 1.26 10.28
CA THR A 324 -10.18 1.12 11.50
C THR A 324 -9.63 2.08 12.55
N THR A 325 -10.49 2.57 13.43
CA THR A 325 -10.09 3.49 14.48
C THR A 325 -9.00 2.84 15.34
N TYR A 326 -7.75 3.23 15.10
CA TYR A 326 -6.63 2.78 15.89
C TYR A 326 -6.52 3.67 17.13
N VAL A 327 -6.67 3.06 18.29
CA VAL A 327 -6.32 3.70 19.54
C VAL A 327 -5.03 3.06 20.02
N HIS A 328 -3.92 3.77 19.91
CA HIS A 328 -2.59 3.27 20.31
C HIS A 328 -2.22 1.91 19.69
N GLY A 329 -2.59 1.67 18.42
CA GLY A 329 -2.33 0.41 17.72
C GLY A 329 -3.40 -0.67 17.92
N PHE A 330 -4.44 -0.43 18.70
CA PHE A 330 -5.54 -1.36 18.89
C PHE A 330 -6.64 -1.19 17.85
N THR A 331 -7.19 -2.30 17.36
CA THR A 331 -8.28 -2.33 16.38
C THR A 331 -9.12 -3.58 16.58
N PRO A 332 -10.44 -3.54 16.35
CA PRO A 332 -11.28 -4.74 16.40
C PRO A 332 -11.04 -5.71 15.23
N GLY A 333 -10.09 -5.40 14.33
CA GLY A 333 -9.84 -6.16 13.13
C GLY A 333 -10.96 -6.05 12.09
N LEU A 334 -10.80 -6.77 10.97
CA LEU A 334 -11.74 -6.71 9.85
C LEU A 334 -11.94 -8.08 9.21
N GLN A 335 -13.17 -8.36 8.81
CA GLN A 335 -13.57 -9.44 7.93
C GLN A 335 -14.21 -8.83 6.69
N ASN A 336 -13.84 -9.34 5.51
CA ASN A 336 -14.36 -8.91 4.23
C ASN A 336 -14.69 -10.13 3.38
N ILE A 337 -15.98 -10.41 3.17
CA ILE A 337 -16.45 -11.39 2.21
C ILE A 337 -16.81 -10.64 0.95
N PHE A 338 -16.28 -11.03 -0.19
CA PHE A 338 -16.53 -10.30 -1.42
C PHE A 338 -16.74 -11.21 -2.64
N ILE A 339 -17.52 -10.69 -3.56
CA ILE A 339 -17.75 -11.27 -4.88
C ILE A 339 -17.78 -10.14 -5.91
N GLY A 340 -17.28 -10.40 -7.10
CA GLY A 340 -17.33 -9.40 -8.17
C GLY A 340 -17.09 -10.00 -9.54
N GLY A 341 -17.19 -9.12 -10.54
CA GLY A 341 -16.95 -9.49 -11.92
C GLY A 341 -16.55 -8.29 -12.77
N ARG A 342 -15.84 -8.59 -13.82
CA ARG A 342 -15.42 -7.64 -14.85
C ARG A 342 -15.96 -8.08 -16.20
N TRP A 343 -16.50 -7.14 -16.96
CA TRP A 343 -16.88 -7.28 -18.35
C TRP A 343 -16.09 -6.32 -19.22
N SER A 344 -15.39 -6.86 -20.22
CA SER A 344 -14.61 -6.09 -21.20
C SER A 344 -15.13 -6.40 -22.60
N PRO A 345 -16.12 -5.64 -23.12
CA PRO A 345 -16.74 -5.91 -24.42
C PRO A 345 -15.76 -5.81 -25.59
N GLY A 346 -14.66 -5.11 -25.38
CA GLY A 346 -13.59 -4.94 -26.34
C GLY A 346 -12.30 -4.45 -25.67
N LYS A 347 -11.33 -3.99 -26.48
CA LYS A 347 -10.01 -3.54 -25.97
C LYS A 347 -10.05 -2.16 -25.30
N LYS A 348 -11.12 -1.38 -25.50
CA LYS A 348 -11.19 0.02 -25.05
C LYS A 348 -11.99 0.20 -23.76
N ALA A 349 -12.97 -0.64 -23.50
CA ALA A 349 -13.88 -0.48 -22.37
C ALA A 349 -13.77 -1.64 -21.37
N SER A 350 -13.90 -1.34 -20.09
CA SER A 350 -14.17 -2.32 -19.03
C SER A 350 -15.23 -1.80 -18.05
N PHE A 351 -15.99 -2.73 -17.51
CA PHE A 351 -17.00 -2.50 -16.47
C PHE A 351 -16.74 -3.49 -15.36
N ASP A 352 -16.65 -3.00 -14.15
CA ASP A 352 -16.40 -3.78 -12.94
C ASP A 352 -17.57 -3.59 -11.98
N ALA A 353 -17.99 -4.66 -11.35
CA ALA A 353 -18.96 -4.62 -10.26
C ALA A 353 -18.50 -5.55 -9.14
N SER A 354 -18.59 -5.09 -7.89
CA SER A 354 -18.30 -5.88 -6.71
C SER A 354 -19.27 -5.62 -5.58
N TYR A 355 -19.37 -6.58 -4.70
CA TYR A 355 -20.12 -6.53 -3.47
C TYR A 355 -19.23 -7.03 -2.34
N HIS A 356 -19.28 -6.31 -1.21
CA HIS A 356 -18.56 -6.62 0.00
C HIS A 356 -19.52 -6.69 1.19
N PHE A 357 -19.39 -7.73 1.98
CA PHE A 357 -19.92 -7.80 3.33
C PHE A 357 -18.77 -7.62 4.31
N LEU A 358 -18.88 -6.60 5.15
CA LEU A 358 -17.83 -6.18 6.06
C LEU A 358 -18.27 -6.40 7.51
N ALA A 359 -17.37 -6.92 8.33
CA ALA A 359 -17.59 -7.13 9.76
C ALA A 359 -16.27 -6.95 10.53
N THR A 360 -16.33 -6.63 11.81
CA THR A 360 -15.17 -6.69 12.70
C THR A 360 -14.77 -8.14 12.97
N ALA A 361 -13.49 -8.40 13.25
CA ALA A 361 -13.02 -9.74 13.62
C ALA A 361 -13.45 -10.11 15.04
N THR A 362 -13.54 -9.13 15.93
CA THR A 362 -13.97 -9.30 17.32
C THR A 362 -15.25 -8.49 17.60
N GLU A 363 -16.00 -8.86 18.63
CA GLU A 363 -17.15 -8.06 19.08
C GLU A 363 -16.66 -6.75 19.70
N LEU A 364 -17.44 -5.69 19.49
CA LEU A 364 -17.26 -4.43 20.18
C LEU A 364 -17.98 -4.49 21.54
N GLN A 365 -17.55 -3.66 22.48
CA GLN A 365 -18.13 -3.66 23.83
C GLN A 365 -19.64 -3.40 23.87
N ASN A 366 -20.16 -2.58 22.93
CA ASN A 366 -21.57 -2.19 22.90
C ASN A 366 -22.25 -2.47 21.54
N ALA A 367 -21.67 -3.32 20.69
CA ALA A 367 -22.23 -3.62 19.38
C ALA A 367 -21.76 -4.99 18.88
N GLY A 368 -22.47 -5.55 17.90
CA GLY A 368 -22.10 -6.80 17.25
C GLY A 368 -20.91 -6.64 16.28
N LYS A 369 -20.70 -7.66 15.42
CA LYS A 369 -19.60 -7.66 14.43
C LYS A 369 -19.97 -7.04 13.08
N PRO A 370 -21.17 -7.24 12.51
CA PRO A 370 -21.48 -6.76 11.16
C PRO A 370 -21.32 -5.24 11.04
N LEU A 371 -20.52 -4.77 10.09
CA LEU A 371 -20.30 -3.36 9.78
C LEU A 371 -21.24 -2.89 8.67
N GLY A 372 -21.51 -3.74 7.70
CA GLY A 372 -22.43 -3.42 6.63
C GLY A 372 -22.09 -4.03 5.27
N HIS A 373 -22.71 -3.46 4.24
CA HIS A 373 -22.66 -3.93 2.87
C HIS A 373 -22.22 -2.80 1.96
N GLU A 374 -21.20 -3.06 1.13
CA GLU A 374 -20.74 -2.11 0.12
C GLU A 374 -20.95 -2.69 -1.28
N ILE A 375 -21.52 -1.88 -2.18
CA ILE A 375 -21.63 -2.18 -3.61
C ILE A 375 -20.76 -1.17 -4.35
N GLU A 376 -19.97 -1.66 -5.28
CA GLU A 376 -19.06 -0.89 -6.09
C GLU A 376 -19.32 -1.10 -7.57
N LEU A 377 -19.32 -0.03 -8.31
CA LEU A 377 -19.40 -0.04 -9.77
C LEU A 377 -18.26 0.82 -10.30
N ALA A 378 -17.49 0.29 -11.23
CA ALA A 378 -16.46 1.06 -11.90
C ALA A 378 -16.48 0.79 -13.41
N SER A 379 -16.10 1.79 -14.17
CA SER A 379 -15.93 1.65 -15.61
C SER A 379 -14.71 2.41 -16.08
N SER A 380 -14.10 1.96 -17.16
CA SER A 380 -13.04 2.70 -17.80
C SER A 380 -13.16 2.64 -19.31
N TYR A 381 -12.76 3.73 -19.96
CA TYR A 381 -12.72 3.82 -21.40
C TYR A 381 -11.40 4.44 -21.87
N ARG A 382 -10.71 3.73 -22.76
CA ARG A 382 -9.46 4.19 -23.35
C ARG A 382 -9.76 5.09 -24.55
N LEU A 383 -9.49 6.38 -24.42
CA LEU A 383 -9.68 7.39 -25.45
C LEU A 383 -8.62 7.24 -26.55
N SER A 384 -7.35 7.07 -26.14
CA SER A 384 -6.20 6.85 -27.00
C SER A 384 -5.24 5.83 -26.41
N SER A 385 -4.04 5.65 -26.97
CA SER A 385 -2.97 4.86 -26.37
C SER A 385 -2.46 5.46 -25.06
N GLU A 386 -2.61 6.77 -24.87
CA GLU A 386 -2.05 7.53 -23.74
C GLU A 386 -3.12 8.11 -22.83
N ALA A 387 -4.41 8.07 -23.20
CA ALA A 387 -5.48 8.70 -22.44
C ALA A 387 -6.61 7.72 -22.09
N LYS A 388 -7.03 7.77 -20.83
CA LYS A 388 -8.10 6.93 -20.26
C LYS A 388 -9.00 7.76 -19.36
N VAL A 389 -10.31 7.61 -19.51
CA VAL A 389 -11.32 8.08 -18.56
C VAL A 389 -11.83 6.90 -17.75
N SER A 390 -12.00 7.09 -16.46
CA SER A 390 -12.59 6.11 -15.55
C SER A 390 -13.69 6.78 -14.72
N LEU A 391 -14.69 6.00 -14.35
CA LEU A 391 -15.81 6.40 -13.53
C LEU A 391 -15.98 5.35 -12.43
N GLY A 392 -16.34 5.76 -11.24
CA GLY A 392 -16.70 4.86 -10.17
C GLY A 392 -17.83 5.39 -9.30
N PHE A 393 -18.56 4.46 -8.72
CA PHE A 393 -19.61 4.72 -7.76
C PHE A 393 -19.61 3.62 -6.71
N SER A 394 -19.65 4.01 -5.44
CA SER A 394 -19.77 3.09 -4.31
C SER A 394 -20.92 3.52 -3.40
N TYR A 395 -21.65 2.54 -2.89
CA TYR A 395 -22.71 2.72 -1.93
C TYR A 395 -22.51 1.78 -0.76
N MET A 396 -22.46 2.35 0.44
CA MET A 396 -22.35 1.61 1.69
C MET A 396 -23.64 1.74 2.50
N ARG A 397 -24.19 0.60 2.90
CA ARG A 397 -25.26 0.52 3.90
C ARG A 397 -24.69 -0.08 5.17
N GLY A 398 -24.42 0.78 6.14
CA GLY A 398 -23.86 0.40 7.43
C GLY A 398 -24.91 -0.12 8.42
N THR A 399 -24.39 -0.69 9.49
CA THR A 399 -25.15 -1.18 10.65
C THR A 399 -24.95 -0.24 11.84
N GLU A 400 -25.57 -0.58 12.96
CA GLU A 400 -25.32 0.08 14.24
C GLU A 400 -23.87 -0.08 14.70
N THR A 401 -23.25 -1.23 14.45
CA THR A 401 -21.83 -1.48 14.73
C THR A 401 -20.92 -0.48 13.98
N MET A 402 -21.26 -0.16 12.73
CA MET A 402 -20.55 0.87 11.98
C MET A 402 -20.68 2.25 12.65
N VAL A 403 -21.88 2.61 13.06
CA VAL A 403 -22.16 3.89 13.76
C VAL A 403 -21.31 3.98 15.03
N VAL A 404 -21.31 2.93 15.84
CA VAL A 404 -20.51 2.87 17.08
C VAL A 404 -19.02 2.96 16.79
N LEU A 405 -18.49 2.18 15.81
CA LEU A 405 -17.07 2.13 15.50
C LEU A 405 -16.56 3.45 14.90
N LYS A 406 -17.34 4.07 14.02
CA LYS A 406 -16.92 5.23 13.24
C LYS A 406 -17.52 6.54 13.73
N ARG A 407 -18.37 6.52 14.75
CA ARG A 407 -19.04 7.71 15.32
C ARG A 407 -19.78 8.53 14.26
N THR A 408 -20.59 7.86 13.47
CA THR A 408 -21.22 8.44 12.27
C THR A 408 -22.56 9.14 12.51
N ASP A 409 -22.89 9.56 13.72
CA ASP A 409 -24.15 10.24 14.07
C ASP A 409 -25.42 9.57 13.45
N GLU A 410 -25.49 8.24 13.54
CA GLU A 410 -26.56 7.41 12.96
C GLU A 410 -26.63 7.40 11.43
N ASN A 411 -25.76 8.09 10.71
CA ASN A 411 -25.70 8.01 9.25
C ASN A 411 -25.15 6.66 8.81
N ARG A 412 -26.04 5.82 8.29
CA ARG A 412 -25.73 4.45 7.85
C ARG A 412 -25.62 4.31 6.33
N GLN A 413 -25.87 5.37 5.59
CA GLN A 413 -25.85 5.36 4.12
C GLN A 413 -24.76 6.29 3.62
N LEU A 414 -23.70 5.71 3.09
CA LEU A 414 -22.59 6.44 2.51
C LEU A 414 -22.60 6.28 0.98
N ARG A 415 -22.22 7.32 0.28
CA ARG A 415 -22.15 7.33 -1.18
C ARG A 415 -20.87 8.02 -1.63
N TRP A 416 -20.23 7.45 -2.63
CA TRP A 416 -19.06 8.03 -3.25
C TRP A 416 -19.13 7.85 -4.75
N GLY A 417 -18.99 8.94 -5.47
CA GLY A 417 -18.87 8.93 -6.92
C GLY A 417 -17.62 9.67 -7.34
N TRP A 418 -16.96 9.20 -8.39
CA TRP A 418 -15.79 9.85 -8.93
C TRP A 418 -15.68 9.70 -10.44
N ILE A 419 -15.02 10.68 -11.07
CA ILE A 419 -14.57 10.65 -12.45
C ILE A 419 -13.07 10.94 -12.48
N MET A 420 -12.32 10.18 -13.27
CA MET A 420 -10.88 10.30 -13.34
C MET A 420 -10.39 10.28 -14.78
N LEU A 421 -9.61 11.30 -15.14
CA LEU A 421 -8.84 11.34 -16.38
C LEU A 421 -7.38 10.99 -16.05
N THR A 422 -6.82 10.03 -16.78
CA THR A 422 -5.39 9.70 -16.71
C THR A 422 -4.80 9.87 -18.10
N VAL A 423 -3.71 10.63 -18.22
CA VAL A 423 -2.97 10.87 -19.46
C VAL A 423 -1.49 10.59 -19.23
N THR A 424 -0.93 9.63 -19.99
CA THR A 424 0.45 9.14 -19.82
C THR A 424 1.28 9.34 -21.09
N PRO A 425 1.62 10.61 -21.45
CA PRO A 425 2.37 10.90 -22.64
C PRO A 425 3.84 10.52 -22.50
N LYS A 426 4.42 10.04 -23.58
CA LYS A 426 5.87 9.89 -23.73
C LYS A 426 6.41 11.10 -24.48
N PHE A 427 7.10 11.98 -23.77
CA PHE A 427 7.68 13.18 -24.36
C PHE A 427 8.92 12.88 -25.18
N PHE A 428 9.69 11.89 -24.75
CA PHE A 428 10.92 11.48 -25.43
C PHE A 428 11.20 10.00 -25.19
N SER A 429 11.69 9.32 -26.23
CA SER A 429 12.29 7.99 -26.14
C SER A 429 13.36 7.86 -27.23
N GLY A 430 14.60 7.77 -26.83
CA GLY A 430 15.76 7.62 -27.72
C GLY A 430 16.64 6.44 -27.31
N LYS A 431 17.22 5.78 -28.32
CA LYS A 431 18.25 4.76 -28.16
C LYS A 431 19.46 5.14 -28.97
N TRP A 432 20.69 4.91 -28.51
CA TRP A 432 21.95 5.18 -29.20
C TRP A 432 23.08 4.25 -28.75
#